data_92ee0aae5eda68bb0e28e8e0cf454085
#
_entry.id   92ee0aae5eda68bb0e28e8e0cf454085
#
_cell.length_a   1.000
_cell.length_b   1.000
_cell.length_c   1.000
_cell.angle_alpha   90.00
_cell.angle_beta   90.00
_cell.angle_gamma   90.00
#
_symmetry.space_group_name_H-M   'P 1'
#
loop_
_entity.id
_entity.type
_entity.pdbx_description
1 polymer ?
#
loop_
_entity_poly.entity_id
_entity_poly.type
_entity_poly.pdbx_seq_one_letter_code
_entity_poly.pdbx_strand_id
1 'polypeptide(L)'
;MESAAAISRIALVGAGLVGTSWAVVFTRAGLAVRVYDLEPARLPQARAQVRASLGALLEADLLTEPAEIVAGRIAWCDTLESALEGADYVQESIAEDVAAKRELFARLDAMATPQAVLASSTSAFPTSAFAGGLAGERRCLVVHPVNPPHLIPFVELCGSAVTAPETIDTALRLMQRVGQSPVHVREEV
;
A
#
# COMPACT_ATOMS: atom_id res chain seq x y z
N MET A 1 -8.43 -9.82 24.91
CA MET A 1 -8.05 -9.67 23.48
C MET A 1 -8.42 -8.25 23.09
N GLU A 2 -7.44 -7.38 23.07
CA GLU A 2 -7.63 -6.01 22.57
C GLU A 2 -7.93 -6.10 21.06
N SER A 3 -9.06 -5.56 20.64
CA SER A 3 -9.43 -5.49 19.23
C SER A 3 -8.35 -4.67 18.53
N ALA A 4 -7.55 -5.28 17.66
CA ALA A 4 -6.65 -4.54 16.79
C ALA A 4 -7.46 -3.44 16.10
N ALA A 5 -7.06 -2.18 16.32
CA ALA A 5 -7.76 -1.04 15.74
C ALA A 5 -7.89 -1.26 14.22
N ALA A 6 -9.10 -1.09 13.70
CA ALA A 6 -9.35 -1.31 12.29
C ALA A 6 -8.55 -0.30 11.47
N ILE A 7 -7.73 -0.75 10.51
CA ILE A 7 -7.00 0.11 9.58
C ILE A 7 -8.00 1.04 8.89
N SER A 8 -7.75 2.33 8.96
CA SER A 8 -8.61 3.38 8.40
C SER A 8 -7.86 4.38 7.51
N ARG A 9 -6.56 4.54 7.74
CA ARG A 9 -5.70 5.51 7.05
C ARG A 9 -4.54 4.80 6.37
N ILE A 10 -4.46 4.97 5.05
CA ILE A 10 -3.47 4.36 4.19
C ILE A 10 -2.48 5.43 3.70
N ALA A 11 -1.19 5.18 3.80
CA ALA A 11 -0.17 5.91 3.09
C ALA A 11 0.30 5.09 1.87
N LEU A 12 0.35 5.73 0.71
CA LEU A 12 0.95 5.17 -0.51
C LEU A 12 2.23 5.93 -0.83
N VAL A 13 3.31 5.21 -1.01
CA VAL A 13 4.62 5.75 -1.35
C VAL A 13 5.03 5.22 -2.72
N GLY A 14 5.06 6.12 -3.70
CA GLY A 14 5.17 5.82 -5.12
C GLY A 14 3.83 5.98 -5.83
N ALA A 15 3.75 6.92 -6.78
CA ALA A 15 2.56 7.26 -7.54
C ALA A 15 2.65 6.78 -9.01
N GLY A 16 3.39 5.69 -9.24
CA GLY A 16 3.44 5.00 -10.53
C GLY A 16 2.18 4.16 -10.79
N LEU A 17 2.25 3.28 -11.79
CA LEU A 17 1.13 2.46 -12.24
C LEU A 17 0.54 1.60 -11.08
N VAL A 18 1.38 0.95 -10.29
CA VAL A 18 0.95 0.11 -9.17
C VAL A 18 0.38 0.96 -8.03
N GLY A 19 1.07 2.04 -7.65
CA GLY A 19 0.62 2.93 -6.57
C GLY A 19 -0.71 3.61 -6.86
N THR A 20 -0.94 4.10 -8.10
CA THR A 20 -2.23 4.67 -8.50
C THR A 20 -3.34 3.63 -8.51
N SER A 21 -3.04 2.38 -8.88
CA SER A 21 -4.00 1.28 -8.83
C SER A 21 -4.37 0.93 -7.38
N TRP A 22 -3.40 0.92 -6.46
CA TRP A 22 -3.68 0.77 -5.02
C TRP A 22 -4.54 1.92 -4.48
N ALA A 23 -4.31 3.16 -4.94
CA ALA A 23 -5.16 4.29 -4.54
C ALA A 23 -6.62 4.03 -4.90
N VAL A 24 -6.90 3.49 -6.10
CA VAL A 24 -8.25 3.08 -6.51
C VAL A 24 -8.81 1.97 -5.61
N VAL A 25 -8.02 0.92 -5.34
CA VAL A 25 -8.44 -0.20 -4.47
C VAL A 25 -8.87 0.28 -3.10
N PHE A 26 -8.03 1.05 -2.43
CA PHE A 26 -8.30 1.49 -1.05
C PHE A 26 -9.44 2.50 -0.98
N THR A 27 -9.51 3.47 -1.91
CA THR A 27 -10.53 4.51 -1.86
C THR A 27 -11.92 4.00 -2.24
N ARG A 28 -12.04 3.06 -3.18
CA ARG A 28 -13.34 2.44 -3.48
C ARG A 28 -13.88 1.59 -2.32
N ALA A 29 -12.98 1.11 -1.44
CA ALA A 29 -13.35 0.43 -0.20
C ALA A 29 -13.67 1.40 0.97
N GLY A 30 -13.72 2.71 0.71
CA GLY A 30 -14.09 3.73 1.68
C GLY A 30 -12.95 4.21 2.57
N LEU A 31 -11.69 3.85 2.30
CA LEU A 31 -10.55 4.23 3.11
C LEU A 31 -10.00 5.61 2.72
N ALA A 32 -9.48 6.35 3.71
CA ALA A 32 -8.72 7.56 3.46
C ALA A 32 -7.30 7.20 3.01
N VAL A 33 -6.85 7.80 1.92
CA VAL A 33 -5.55 7.52 1.30
C VAL A 33 -4.73 8.79 1.20
N ARG A 34 -3.47 8.72 1.59
CA ARG A 34 -2.47 9.78 1.40
C ARG A 34 -1.41 9.27 0.43
N VAL A 35 -1.15 9.99 -0.64
CA VAL A 35 -0.21 9.61 -1.70
C VAL A 35 0.98 10.55 -1.72
N TYR A 36 2.16 9.98 -1.70
CA TYR A 36 3.43 10.69 -1.86
C TYR A 36 4.27 10.03 -2.96
N ASP A 37 4.96 10.84 -3.74
CA ASP A 37 5.99 10.39 -4.67
C ASP A 37 7.26 11.22 -4.50
N LEU A 38 8.42 10.58 -4.59
CA LEU A 38 9.73 11.25 -4.52
C LEU A 38 9.90 12.27 -5.65
N GLU A 39 9.23 12.07 -6.79
CA GLU A 39 9.18 12.97 -7.92
C GLU A 39 7.81 13.70 -7.95
N PRO A 40 7.67 14.89 -7.32
CA PRO A 40 6.39 15.61 -7.28
C PRO A 40 5.78 15.89 -8.65
N ALA A 41 6.61 15.99 -9.69
CA ALA A 41 6.17 16.16 -11.07
C ALA A 41 5.30 14.99 -11.59
N ARG A 42 5.30 13.83 -10.95
CA ARG A 42 4.44 12.69 -11.29
C ARG A 42 3.00 12.83 -10.77
N LEU A 43 2.79 13.61 -9.71
CA LEU A 43 1.48 13.69 -9.07
C LEU A 43 0.34 14.17 -9.97
N PRO A 44 0.51 15.16 -10.88
CA PRO A 44 -0.56 15.52 -11.81
C PRO A 44 -0.99 14.36 -12.72
N GLN A 45 -0.03 13.60 -13.26
CA GLN A 45 -0.33 12.42 -14.08
C GLN A 45 -0.99 11.31 -13.27
N ALA A 46 -0.52 11.07 -12.05
CA ALA A 46 -1.10 10.09 -11.12
C ALA A 46 -2.57 10.42 -10.80
N ARG A 47 -2.89 11.69 -10.56
CA ARG A 47 -4.27 12.16 -10.36
C ARG A 47 -5.16 11.88 -11.58
N ALA A 48 -4.65 12.18 -12.77
CA ALA A 48 -5.37 11.92 -14.02
C ALA A 48 -5.61 10.41 -14.22
N GLN A 49 -4.59 9.57 -13.93
CA GLN A 49 -4.70 8.11 -14.03
C GLN A 49 -5.75 7.53 -13.06
N VAL A 50 -5.76 7.97 -11.80
CA VAL A 50 -6.77 7.54 -10.82
C VAL A 50 -8.18 7.90 -11.29
N ARG A 51 -8.39 9.15 -11.75
CA ARG A 51 -9.70 9.58 -12.27
C ARG A 51 -10.15 8.77 -13.48
N ALA A 52 -9.24 8.49 -14.42
CA ALA A 52 -9.53 7.66 -15.58
C ALA A 52 -9.95 6.24 -15.16
N SER A 53 -9.21 5.62 -14.21
CA SER A 53 -9.53 4.28 -13.71
C SER A 53 -10.88 4.25 -12.99
N LEU A 54 -11.19 5.25 -12.16
CA LEU A 54 -12.50 5.36 -11.48
C LEU A 54 -13.63 5.59 -12.48
N GLY A 55 -13.41 6.38 -13.52
CA GLY A 55 -14.38 6.59 -14.60
C GLY A 55 -14.69 5.29 -15.33
N ALA A 56 -13.66 4.54 -15.72
CA ALA A 56 -13.82 3.24 -16.38
C ALA A 56 -14.55 2.21 -15.50
N LEU A 57 -14.26 2.19 -14.19
CA LEU A 57 -14.99 1.33 -13.24
C LEU A 57 -16.47 1.73 -13.11
N LEU A 58 -16.76 3.02 -13.13
CA LEU A 58 -18.14 3.53 -13.08
C LEU A 58 -18.91 3.15 -14.36
N GLU A 59 -18.30 3.32 -15.54
CA GLU A 59 -18.88 2.93 -16.83
C GLU A 59 -19.15 1.41 -16.94
N ALA A 60 -18.34 0.60 -16.23
CA ALA A 60 -18.47 -0.86 -16.19
C ALA A 60 -19.40 -1.37 -15.06
N ASP A 61 -20.10 -0.48 -14.34
CA ASP A 61 -20.94 -0.82 -13.17
C ASP A 61 -20.17 -1.51 -12.02
N LEU A 62 -18.83 -1.28 -11.93
CA LEU A 62 -17.95 -1.82 -10.90
C LEU A 62 -17.66 -0.82 -9.76
N LEU A 63 -18.28 0.35 -9.80
CA LEU A 63 -18.18 1.39 -8.77
C LEU A 63 -19.61 1.80 -8.36
N THR A 64 -19.90 1.73 -7.07
CA THR A 64 -21.24 2.02 -6.53
C THR A 64 -21.44 3.49 -6.15
N GLU A 65 -20.34 4.25 -6.04
CA GLU A 65 -20.35 5.67 -5.68
C GLU A 65 -19.87 6.52 -6.87
N PRO A 66 -20.24 7.82 -6.94
CA PRO A 66 -19.69 8.72 -7.94
C PRO A 66 -18.14 8.77 -7.89
N ALA A 67 -17.50 8.71 -9.04
CA ALA A 67 -16.03 8.68 -9.15
C ALA A 67 -15.34 9.85 -8.41
N GLU A 68 -15.93 11.05 -8.44
CA GLU A 68 -15.40 12.24 -7.75
C GLU A 68 -15.47 12.11 -6.21
N ILE A 69 -16.48 11.43 -5.67
CA ILE A 69 -16.58 11.16 -4.22
C ILE A 69 -15.46 10.21 -3.82
N VAL A 70 -15.22 9.14 -4.60
CA VAL A 70 -14.16 8.17 -4.33
C VAL A 70 -12.78 8.83 -4.46
N ALA A 71 -12.55 9.61 -5.53
CA ALA A 71 -11.31 10.38 -5.73
C ALA A 71 -11.06 11.40 -4.61
N GLY A 72 -12.13 11.98 -4.03
CA GLY A 72 -12.05 12.92 -2.92
C GLY A 72 -11.47 12.34 -1.62
N ARG A 73 -11.36 11.01 -1.50
CA ARG A 73 -10.71 10.33 -0.37
C ARG A 73 -9.18 10.35 -0.46
N ILE A 74 -8.62 10.87 -1.56
CA ILE A 74 -7.16 10.91 -1.77
C ILE A 74 -6.63 12.30 -1.43
N ALA A 75 -5.73 12.37 -0.45
CA ALA A 75 -4.88 13.51 -0.21
C ALA A 75 -3.52 13.29 -0.88
N TRP A 76 -3.11 14.23 -1.71
CA TRP A 76 -1.82 14.21 -2.40
C TRP A 76 -0.82 15.02 -1.59
N CYS A 77 0.27 14.41 -1.16
CA CYS A 77 1.19 14.95 -0.19
C CYS A 77 2.50 15.39 -0.86
N ASP A 78 3.02 16.54 -0.43
CA ASP A 78 4.29 17.09 -0.92
C ASP A 78 5.49 16.50 -0.18
N THR A 79 5.28 15.93 1.00
CA THR A 79 6.33 15.32 1.83
C THR A 79 5.96 13.92 2.31
N LEU A 80 6.97 13.09 2.56
CA LEU A 80 6.79 11.75 3.12
C LEU A 80 6.14 11.83 4.52
N GLU A 81 6.58 12.78 5.33
CA GLU A 81 6.04 13.03 6.66
C GLU A 81 4.53 13.24 6.63
N SER A 82 4.07 14.12 5.74
CA SER A 82 2.63 14.39 5.62
C SER A 82 1.84 13.18 5.13
N ALA A 83 2.44 12.32 4.30
CA ALA A 83 1.79 11.10 3.87
C ALA A 83 1.66 10.07 5.02
N LEU A 84 2.68 9.97 5.88
CA LEU A 84 2.74 9.01 6.98
C LEU A 84 1.96 9.44 8.23
N GLU A 85 1.51 10.70 8.31
CA GLU A 85 0.85 11.23 9.50
C GLU A 85 -0.40 10.41 9.86
N GLY A 86 -0.30 9.67 10.96
CA GLY A 86 -1.34 8.81 11.50
C GLY A 86 -1.72 7.62 10.60
N ALA A 87 -0.86 7.24 9.66
CA ALA A 87 -1.09 6.07 8.83
C ALA A 87 -1.07 4.78 9.67
N ASP A 88 -2.05 3.91 9.43
CA ASP A 88 -2.15 2.60 10.03
C ASP A 88 -1.47 1.52 9.15
N TYR A 89 -1.35 1.83 7.85
CA TYR A 89 -0.77 0.94 6.84
C TYR A 89 -0.07 1.76 5.76
N VAL A 90 1.11 1.33 5.38
CA VAL A 90 1.91 1.95 4.31
C VAL A 90 2.11 0.92 3.20
N GLN A 91 1.76 1.29 1.96
CA GLN A 91 2.06 0.48 0.77
C GLN A 91 3.12 1.20 -0.07
N GLU A 92 4.29 0.63 -0.18
CA GLU A 92 5.37 1.10 -1.04
C GLU A 92 5.21 0.51 -2.44
N SER A 93 5.37 1.35 -3.47
CA SER A 93 5.32 0.99 -4.89
C SER A 93 6.29 1.83 -5.72
N ILE A 94 7.54 2.02 -5.21
CA ILE A 94 8.61 2.68 -5.96
C ILE A 94 9.26 1.72 -6.98
N ALA A 95 10.25 2.22 -7.73
CA ALA A 95 10.99 1.40 -8.69
C ALA A 95 11.64 0.15 -8.04
N GLU A 96 11.82 -0.91 -8.83
CA GLU A 96 12.42 -2.17 -8.40
C GLU A 96 13.95 -2.04 -8.26
N ASP A 97 14.37 -1.36 -7.20
CA ASP A 97 15.77 -1.20 -6.78
C ASP A 97 15.88 -1.48 -5.27
N VAL A 98 16.62 -2.50 -4.91
CA VAL A 98 16.72 -2.94 -3.51
C VAL A 98 17.42 -1.92 -2.62
N ALA A 99 18.38 -1.15 -3.14
CA ALA A 99 19.07 -0.13 -2.35
C ALA A 99 18.13 1.04 -2.03
N ALA A 100 17.36 1.50 -3.03
CA ALA A 100 16.34 2.52 -2.84
C ALA A 100 15.24 2.06 -1.87
N LYS A 101 14.82 0.78 -1.97
CA LYS A 101 13.84 0.20 -1.02
C LYS A 101 14.39 0.15 0.40
N ARG A 102 15.65 -0.26 0.60
CA ARG A 102 16.30 -0.25 1.93
C ARG A 102 16.35 1.14 2.55
N GLU A 103 16.77 2.13 1.77
CA GLU A 103 16.80 3.52 2.23
C GLU A 103 15.41 4.01 2.62
N LEU A 104 14.42 3.75 1.75
CA LEU A 104 13.05 4.15 2.01
C LEU A 104 12.49 3.44 3.26
N PHE A 105 12.65 2.11 3.37
CA PHE A 105 12.12 1.36 4.53
C PHE A 105 12.77 1.79 5.84
N ALA A 106 14.06 2.16 5.86
CA ALA A 106 14.69 2.76 7.04
C ALA A 106 14.02 4.09 7.44
N ARG A 107 13.66 4.92 6.48
CA ARG A 107 12.90 6.16 6.73
C ARG A 107 11.48 5.88 7.20
N LEU A 108 10.78 4.93 6.55
CA LEU A 108 9.42 4.53 6.95
C LEU A 108 9.42 3.99 8.38
N ASP A 109 10.40 3.15 8.74
CA ASP A 109 10.53 2.59 10.08
C ASP A 109 10.75 3.66 11.15
N ALA A 110 11.56 4.68 10.84
CA ALA A 110 11.84 5.78 11.76
C ALA A 110 10.67 6.76 11.92
N MET A 111 9.80 6.92 10.91
CA MET A 111 8.83 8.00 10.82
C MET A 111 7.38 7.55 11.00
N ALA A 112 7.01 6.35 10.54
CA ALA A 112 5.66 5.83 10.67
C ALA A 112 5.34 5.50 12.14
N THR A 113 4.05 5.48 12.48
CA THR A 113 3.63 5.06 13.82
C THR A 113 4.15 3.64 14.11
N PRO A 114 4.54 3.32 15.36
CA PRO A 114 5.12 2.01 15.68
C PRO A 114 4.22 0.81 15.32
N GLN A 115 2.91 1.03 15.27
CA GLN A 115 1.91 0.00 14.98
C GLN A 115 1.59 -0.13 13.48
N ALA A 116 2.04 0.82 12.64
CA ALA A 116 1.76 0.79 11.22
C ALA A 116 2.41 -0.42 10.54
N VAL A 117 1.66 -1.12 9.72
CA VAL A 117 2.20 -2.15 8.83
C VAL A 117 2.93 -1.49 7.67
N LEU A 118 4.13 -1.96 7.36
CA LEU A 118 4.96 -1.47 6.26
C LEU A 118 5.05 -2.53 5.16
N ALA A 119 4.35 -2.31 4.06
CA ALA A 119 4.23 -3.27 2.97
C ALA A 119 4.93 -2.78 1.70
N SER A 120 5.53 -3.70 0.96
CA SER A 120 6.11 -3.45 -0.37
C SER A 120 5.34 -4.18 -1.46
N SER A 121 5.12 -3.52 -2.60
CA SER A 121 4.54 -4.13 -3.81
C SER A 121 5.59 -4.84 -4.69
N THR A 122 6.81 -5.04 -4.20
CA THR A 122 7.88 -5.68 -4.98
C THR A 122 7.50 -7.08 -5.44
N SER A 123 7.90 -7.42 -6.65
CA SER A 123 7.79 -8.78 -7.23
C SER A 123 9.12 -9.53 -7.21
N ALA A 124 10.23 -8.85 -6.87
CA ALA A 124 11.59 -9.36 -7.09
C ALA A 124 12.41 -9.55 -5.81
N PHE A 125 12.03 -8.89 -4.71
CA PHE A 125 12.83 -8.91 -3.49
C PHE A 125 12.07 -9.48 -2.31
N PRO A 126 12.64 -10.44 -1.55
CA PRO A 126 12.04 -10.89 -0.30
C PRO A 126 12.05 -9.76 0.75
N THR A 127 11.18 -9.84 1.74
CA THR A 127 11.08 -8.85 2.83
C THR A 127 12.42 -8.63 3.52
N SER A 128 13.17 -9.71 3.79
CA SER A 128 14.50 -9.67 4.41
C SER A 128 15.52 -8.85 3.60
N ALA A 129 15.36 -8.76 2.27
CA ALA A 129 16.28 -8.01 1.42
C ALA A 129 16.19 -6.50 1.61
N PHE A 130 15.02 -5.95 1.92
CA PHE A 130 14.82 -4.49 2.07
C PHE A 130 14.53 -4.06 3.52
N ALA A 131 14.03 -4.94 4.37
CA ALA A 131 13.70 -4.63 5.76
C ALA A 131 14.62 -5.29 6.78
N GLY A 132 15.52 -6.19 6.36
CA GLY A 132 16.39 -6.94 7.26
C GLY A 132 17.26 -6.03 8.13
N GLY A 133 17.21 -6.24 9.45
CA GLY A 133 17.98 -5.49 10.46
C GLY A 133 17.33 -4.17 10.91
N LEU A 134 16.16 -3.79 10.40
CA LEU A 134 15.41 -2.65 10.93
C LEU A 134 14.84 -2.96 12.31
N ALA A 135 14.73 -1.96 13.17
CA ALA A 135 14.12 -2.11 14.49
C ALA A 135 12.65 -2.57 14.39
N GLY A 136 11.93 -2.10 13.39
CA GLY A 136 10.55 -2.44 13.08
C GLY A 136 10.39 -3.53 12.01
N GLU A 137 11.41 -4.34 11.72
CA GLU A 137 11.33 -5.42 10.71
C GLU A 137 10.12 -6.33 10.92
N ARG A 138 9.73 -6.57 12.18
CA ARG A 138 8.55 -7.39 12.54
C ARG A 138 7.23 -6.91 11.94
N ARG A 139 7.13 -5.64 11.53
CA ARG A 139 5.94 -5.02 10.92
C ARG A 139 6.05 -4.85 9.40
N CYS A 140 7.12 -5.41 8.80
CA CYS A 140 7.39 -5.33 7.37
C CYS A 140 7.02 -6.63 6.65
N LEU A 141 6.48 -6.50 5.43
CA LEU A 141 6.16 -7.65 4.57
C LEU A 141 6.06 -7.23 3.10
N VAL A 142 6.13 -8.20 2.22
CA VAL A 142 5.70 -8.05 0.82
C VAL A 142 4.19 -8.20 0.75
N VAL A 143 3.53 -7.32 0.00
CA VAL A 143 2.12 -7.41 -0.43
C VAL A 143 2.11 -7.15 -1.93
N HIS A 144 2.38 -8.19 -2.68
CA HIS A 144 2.60 -8.16 -4.13
C HIS A 144 1.29 -8.38 -4.89
N PRO A 145 0.78 -7.36 -5.63
CA PRO A 145 -0.44 -7.50 -6.41
C PRO A 145 -0.16 -8.07 -7.79
N VAL A 146 -1.14 -8.74 -8.37
CA VAL A 146 -1.19 -8.87 -9.84
C VAL A 146 -1.65 -7.54 -10.41
N ASN A 147 -0.87 -6.98 -11.32
CA ASN A 147 -1.10 -5.64 -11.87
C ASN A 147 -2.07 -5.68 -13.08
N PRO A 148 -3.10 -4.81 -13.12
CA PRO A 148 -3.41 -3.77 -12.14
C PRO A 148 -4.36 -4.27 -11.02
N PRO A 149 -4.03 -4.02 -9.73
CA PRO A 149 -4.77 -4.58 -8.59
C PRO A 149 -6.24 -4.13 -8.48
N HIS A 150 -6.62 -3.02 -9.08
CA HIS A 150 -8.02 -2.59 -9.09
C HIS A 150 -8.93 -3.38 -10.05
N LEU A 151 -8.32 -4.19 -10.94
CA LEU A 151 -9.04 -5.08 -11.88
C LEU A 151 -8.80 -6.57 -11.57
N ILE A 152 -7.60 -6.93 -11.13
CA ILE A 152 -7.22 -8.30 -10.82
C ILE A 152 -7.06 -8.43 -9.31
N PRO A 153 -8.05 -9.01 -8.61
CA PRO A 153 -8.08 -9.00 -7.14
C PRO A 153 -7.22 -10.11 -6.52
N PHE A 154 -6.03 -10.36 -7.05
CA PHE A 154 -5.11 -11.36 -6.51
C PHE A 154 -3.88 -10.68 -5.94
N VAL A 155 -3.49 -11.06 -4.71
CA VAL A 155 -2.35 -10.50 -4.00
C VAL A 155 -1.63 -11.56 -3.17
N GLU A 156 -0.31 -11.60 -3.26
CA GLU A 156 0.55 -12.48 -2.48
C GLU A 156 1.12 -11.72 -1.30
N LEU A 157 1.06 -12.32 -0.10
CA LEU A 157 1.66 -11.78 1.11
C LEU A 157 2.80 -12.68 1.56
N CYS A 158 3.98 -12.10 1.78
CA CYS A 158 5.14 -12.83 2.27
C CYS A 158 5.92 -11.97 3.28
N GLY A 159 6.09 -12.45 4.49
CA GLY A 159 6.94 -11.85 5.50
C GLY A 159 8.31 -12.52 5.54
N SER A 160 9.29 -11.87 6.21
CA SER A 160 10.55 -12.52 6.59
C SER A 160 10.35 -13.47 7.78
N ALA A 161 11.39 -14.21 8.13
CA ALA A 161 11.40 -15.09 9.30
C ALA A 161 11.11 -14.36 10.64
N VAL A 162 11.28 -13.03 10.68
CA VAL A 162 11.01 -12.21 11.88
C VAL A 162 9.73 -11.40 11.80
N THR A 163 9.04 -11.39 10.65
CA THR A 163 7.75 -10.73 10.51
C THR A 163 6.75 -11.32 11.52
N ALA A 164 6.09 -10.46 12.27
CA ALA A 164 5.16 -10.91 13.29
C ALA A 164 3.90 -11.53 12.65
N PRO A 165 3.38 -12.65 13.18
CA PRO A 165 2.14 -13.26 12.69
C PRO A 165 0.97 -12.27 12.65
N GLU A 166 0.88 -11.37 13.63
CA GLU A 166 -0.15 -10.35 13.72
C GLU A 166 -0.07 -9.34 12.57
N THR A 167 1.13 -9.08 12.04
CA THR A 167 1.36 -8.23 10.86
C THR A 167 0.78 -8.89 9.61
N ILE A 168 1.08 -10.17 9.41
CA ILE A 168 0.52 -10.97 8.30
C ILE A 168 -1.01 -11.01 8.39
N ASP A 169 -1.55 -11.34 9.56
CA ASP A 169 -3.00 -11.42 9.78
C ASP A 169 -3.70 -10.08 9.54
N THR A 170 -3.06 -8.98 9.94
CA THR A 170 -3.59 -7.62 9.75
C THR A 170 -3.63 -7.27 8.26
N ALA A 171 -2.56 -7.56 7.53
CA ALA A 171 -2.50 -7.34 6.09
C ALA A 171 -3.49 -8.24 5.32
N LEU A 172 -3.62 -9.52 5.70
CA LEU A 172 -4.61 -10.44 5.11
C LEU A 172 -6.05 -9.90 5.28
N ARG A 173 -6.41 -9.49 6.49
CA ARG A 173 -7.75 -8.91 6.77
C ARG A 173 -7.98 -7.61 6.00
N LEU A 174 -6.96 -6.74 5.89
CA LEU A 174 -7.07 -5.52 5.09
C LEU A 174 -7.33 -5.85 3.63
N MET A 175 -6.52 -6.75 3.04
CA MET A 175 -6.66 -7.12 1.62
C MET A 175 -8.04 -7.74 1.34
N GLN A 176 -8.54 -8.61 2.20
CA GLN A 176 -9.90 -9.16 2.08
C GLN A 176 -10.97 -8.06 2.16
N ARG A 177 -10.84 -7.15 3.12
CA ARG A 177 -11.78 -6.02 3.31
C ARG A 177 -11.87 -5.13 2.08
N VAL A 178 -10.76 -4.91 1.38
CA VAL A 178 -10.72 -4.06 0.18
C VAL A 178 -11.02 -4.83 -1.12
N GLY A 179 -11.51 -6.06 -1.00
CA GLY A 179 -11.97 -6.87 -2.13
C GLY A 179 -10.86 -7.61 -2.87
N GLN A 180 -9.68 -7.74 -2.26
CA GLN A 180 -8.62 -8.59 -2.80
C GLN A 180 -8.78 -10.04 -2.33
N SER A 181 -8.17 -10.97 -3.08
CA SER A 181 -8.05 -12.40 -2.76
C SER A 181 -6.61 -12.68 -2.34
N PRO A 182 -6.27 -12.48 -1.05
CA PRO A 182 -4.90 -12.64 -0.58
C PRO A 182 -4.51 -14.11 -0.43
N VAL A 183 -3.26 -14.42 -0.80
CA VAL A 183 -2.60 -15.70 -0.56
C VAL A 183 -1.39 -15.46 0.32
N HIS A 184 -1.28 -16.21 1.42
CA HIS A 184 -0.11 -16.16 2.29
C HIS A 184 0.96 -17.13 1.77
N VAL A 185 2.06 -16.59 1.26
CA VAL A 185 3.29 -17.31 0.93
C VAL A 185 4.10 -17.45 2.21
N ARG A 186 4.35 -18.69 2.65
CA ARG A 186 4.87 -18.96 4.00
C ARG A 186 6.37 -18.77 4.13
N GLU A 187 7.10 -18.84 3.03
CA GLU A 187 8.56 -18.76 3.00
C GLU A 187 9.00 -17.81 1.89
N GLU A 188 10.04 -17.03 2.18
CA GLU A 188 10.70 -16.21 1.17
C GLU A 188 11.42 -17.10 0.15
N VAL A 189 11.31 -16.78 -1.14
CA VAL A 189 11.96 -17.48 -2.26
C VAL A 189 12.94 -16.57 -2.97
#